data_60370350dac7bad29b6d767ff909669a
#
_entry.id   60370350dac7bad29b6d767ff909669a
#
_cell.length_a   1.000
_cell.length_b   1.000
_cell.length_c   1.000
_cell.angle_alpha   90.00
_cell.angle_beta   90.00
_cell.angle_gamma   90.00
#
_symmetry.space_group_name_H-M   'P 1'
#
loop_
_entity.id
_entity.type
_entity.pdbx_description
1 polymer ?
#
loop_
_entity_poly.entity_id
_entity_poly.type
_entity_poly.pdbx_seq_one_letter_code
_entity_poly.pdbx_strand_id
1 'polypeptide(L)'
;MTNILDILACPLCSGKLSCDGGSLKCALGHTFDISKSGYVNLLPPGKGKNSHTGDERDMVKARADFLSRGYYNRLDTRTAEIISDMPQDEMTLVDMGAGEGWHTLKTTSELISRSKKMLSVGFDASKYASECGMKKSRVAGLSEKNPYDMTSRASLVFIPANIFSLPIVNDCADVCLSMFAPIPWDEAYRVLKKSHDSMLLVLSSGKNHLIELRSLIYDSVNISDSLPEVPDGNDSFVSAGTTELCYTAHLENSEDIKNLFTMTPFYYKTTEEGKKRLYSQNELDVTVDVNYTIFKLK
;
A
#
# COMPACT_ATOMS: atom_id res chain seq x y z
N MET A 1 4.35 -21.68 7.31
CA MET A 1 4.16 -20.25 7.05
C MET A 1 5.50 -19.66 6.67
N THR A 2 5.58 -19.00 5.53
CA THR A 2 6.80 -18.36 5.01
C THR A 2 7.28 -17.30 6.00
N ASN A 3 8.58 -17.26 6.34
CA ASN A 3 9.15 -16.22 7.18
C ASN A 3 9.58 -15.03 6.30
N ILE A 4 9.50 -13.82 6.85
CA ILE A 4 9.90 -12.60 6.09
C ILE A 4 11.35 -12.67 5.58
N LEU A 5 12.26 -13.28 6.32
CA LEU A 5 13.66 -13.45 5.88
C LEU A 5 13.84 -14.38 4.68
N ASP A 6 12.86 -15.26 4.42
CA ASP A 6 12.92 -16.16 3.25
C ASP A 6 12.71 -15.40 1.94
N ILE A 7 12.07 -14.24 2.00
CA ILE A 7 11.78 -13.41 0.82
C ILE A 7 12.64 -12.16 0.73
N LEU A 8 13.23 -11.67 1.83
CA LEU A 8 14.04 -10.45 1.80
C LEU A 8 15.40 -10.65 1.12
N ALA A 9 15.79 -9.65 0.34
CA ALA A 9 17.09 -9.56 -0.32
C ALA A 9 17.79 -8.25 0.01
N CYS A 10 19.11 -8.25 -0.04
CA CYS A 10 19.92 -7.04 0.16
C CYS A 10 19.67 -6.05 -1.00
N PRO A 11 19.28 -4.79 -0.73
CA PRO A 11 19.03 -3.79 -1.79
C PRO A 11 20.28 -3.37 -2.56
N LEU A 12 21.48 -3.73 -2.06
CA LEU A 12 22.76 -3.34 -2.67
C LEU A 12 23.41 -4.45 -3.50
N CYS A 13 23.13 -5.71 -3.19
CA CYS A 13 23.77 -6.84 -3.88
C CYS A 13 22.83 -8.02 -4.16
N SER A 14 21.55 -7.88 -3.86
CA SER A 14 20.51 -8.92 -4.01
C SER A 14 20.77 -10.22 -3.24
N GLY A 15 21.82 -10.27 -2.39
CA GLY A 15 22.14 -11.41 -1.56
C GLY A 15 21.12 -11.63 -0.44
N LYS A 16 20.97 -12.85 0.02
CA LYS A 16 20.10 -13.22 1.14
C LYS A 16 20.48 -12.40 2.39
N LEU A 17 19.46 -11.96 3.14
CA LEU A 17 19.62 -11.32 4.43
C LEU A 17 19.43 -12.32 5.56
N SER A 18 20.18 -12.14 6.64
CA SER A 18 20.04 -12.88 7.90
C SER A 18 19.94 -11.90 9.06
N CYS A 19 19.18 -12.25 10.10
CA CYS A 19 19.10 -11.46 11.31
C CYS A 19 20.29 -11.77 12.24
N ASP A 20 20.97 -10.71 12.67
CA ASP A 20 22.07 -10.77 13.64
C ASP A 20 21.81 -9.74 14.73
N GLY A 21 21.13 -10.16 15.79
CA GLY A 21 20.74 -9.31 16.91
C GLY A 21 19.81 -8.18 16.51
N GLY A 22 20.33 -6.96 16.43
CA GLY A 22 19.57 -5.72 16.11
C GLY A 22 19.65 -5.29 14.66
N SER A 23 20.19 -6.10 13.74
CA SER A 23 20.36 -5.72 12.34
C SER A 23 20.19 -6.91 11.38
N LEU A 24 19.88 -6.60 10.12
CA LEU A 24 19.96 -7.55 9.01
C LEU A 24 21.31 -7.41 8.31
N LYS A 25 21.93 -8.52 7.94
CA LYS A 25 23.22 -8.58 7.24
C LYS A 25 23.19 -9.51 6.04
N CYS A 26 23.90 -9.18 4.98
CA CYS A 26 24.17 -10.08 3.86
C CYS A 26 25.60 -10.63 3.91
N ALA A 27 25.88 -11.64 3.11
CA ALA A 27 27.20 -12.28 3.03
C ALA A 27 28.33 -11.33 2.61
N LEU A 28 28.03 -10.23 1.91
CA LEU A 28 28.99 -9.19 1.51
C LEU A 28 29.19 -8.11 2.58
N GLY A 29 28.60 -8.26 3.78
CA GLY A 29 28.79 -7.37 4.90
C GLY A 29 27.90 -6.10 4.91
N HIS A 30 26.96 -5.95 3.97
CA HIS A 30 26.00 -4.86 4.06
C HIS A 30 25.08 -5.09 5.27
N THR A 31 24.90 -4.04 6.07
CA THR A 31 24.18 -4.10 7.35
C THR A 31 23.08 -3.06 7.39
N PHE A 32 21.90 -3.45 7.90
CA PHE A 32 20.71 -2.62 8.00
C PHE A 32 20.11 -2.77 9.39
N ASP A 33 20.09 -1.68 10.16
CA ASP A 33 19.63 -1.71 11.55
C ASP A 33 18.11 -1.85 11.64
N ILE A 34 17.67 -2.66 12.59
CA ILE A 34 16.24 -2.79 12.96
C ILE A 34 15.90 -1.60 13.87
N SER A 35 14.94 -0.79 13.45
CA SER A 35 14.48 0.35 14.23
C SER A 35 13.78 -0.08 15.53
N LYS A 36 13.62 0.85 16.48
CA LYS A 36 12.83 0.60 17.70
C LYS A 36 11.38 0.23 17.43
N SER A 37 10.83 0.67 16.29
CA SER A 37 9.48 0.35 15.84
C SER A 37 9.40 -1.02 15.14
N GLY A 38 10.52 -1.67 14.85
CA GLY A 38 10.59 -2.99 14.24
C GLY A 38 10.72 -3.00 12.72
N TYR A 39 10.81 -1.85 12.03
CA TYR A 39 11.10 -1.84 10.60
C TYR A 39 12.61 -1.79 10.33
N VAL A 40 13.02 -2.30 9.17
CA VAL A 40 14.35 -2.12 8.60
C VAL A 40 14.25 -1.18 7.40
N ASN A 41 15.13 -0.16 7.34
CA ASN A 41 15.17 0.73 6.19
C ASN A 41 16.02 0.10 5.07
N LEU A 42 15.35 -0.33 4.00
CA LEU A 42 15.99 -0.92 2.81
C LEU A 42 15.98 0.02 1.59
N LEU A 43 15.73 1.31 1.80
CA LEU A 43 15.96 2.32 0.76
C LEU A 43 17.45 2.43 0.47
N PRO A 44 17.87 2.38 -0.82
CA PRO A 44 19.25 2.69 -1.18
C PRO A 44 19.62 4.08 -0.70
N PRO A 45 20.89 4.32 -0.31
CA PRO A 45 21.35 5.67 0.05
C PRO A 45 21.14 6.60 -1.15
N GLY A 46 20.30 7.65 -0.95
CA GLY A 46 19.93 8.59 -1.99
C GLY A 46 21.10 9.44 -2.47
N LYS A 47 21.21 9.67 -3.76
CA LYS A 47 22.09 10.69 -4.35
C LYS A 47 21.43 12.07 -4.18
N GLY A 48 21.61 12.70 -3.00
CA GLY A 48 21.19 14.09 -2.77
C GLY A 48 20.27 14.30 -1.55
N LYS A 49 20.50 15.40 -0.85
CA LYS A 49 19.78 15.81 0.37
C LYS A 49 18.33 16.31 0.12
N ASN A 50 17.86 16.36 -1.13
CA ASN A 50 16.62 17.05 -1.52
C ASN A 50 15.57 16.13 -2.19
N SER A 51 15.69 14.81 -2.13
CA SER A 51 14.58 13.96 -2.58
C SER A 51 13.59 13.77 -1.43
N HIS A 52 12.55 14.59 -1.37
CA HIS A 52 11.31 14.25 -0.66
C HIS A 52 10.68 13.05 -1.36
N THR A 53 11.14 11.85 -1.04
CA THR A 53 10.58 10.61 -1.53
C THR A 53 9.51 10.14 -0.54
N GLY A 54 8.28 10.07 -1.00
CA GLY A 54 7.12 9.67 -0.20
C GLY A 54 6.34 10.84 0.41
N ASP A 55 5.22 10.51 1.02
CA ASP A 55 4.30 11.47 1.63
C ASP A 55 4.93 12.20 2.81
N GLU A 56 4.64 13.49 2.95
CA GLU A 56 5.02 14.30 4.11
C GLU A 56 4.28 13.84 5.37
N ARG A 57 4.84 14.16 6.54
CA ARG A 57 4.27 13.72 7.84
C ARG A 57 2.83 14.12 8.04
N ASP A 58 2.45 15.34 7.63
CA ASP A 58 1.09 15.86 7.80
C ASP A 58 0.10 15.11 6.91
N MET A 59 0.51 14.75 5.69
CA MET A 59 -0.29 13.93 4.79
C MET A 59 -0.48 12.51 5.35
N VAL A 60 0.59 11.89 5.83
CA VAL A 60 0.53 10.55 6.46
C VAL A 60 -0.37 10.57 7.69
N LYS A 61 -0.28 11.61 8.52
CA LYS A 61 -1.13 11.76 9.71
C LYS A 61 -2.60 11.95 9.31
N ALA A 62 -2.89 12.87 8.39
CA ALA A 62 -4.25 13.13 7.92
C ALA A 62 -4.88 11.86 7.34
N ARG A 63 -4.12 11.07 6.58
CA ARG A 63 -4.58 9.76 6.05
C ARG A 63 -4.86 8.78 7.18
N ALA A 64 -3.98 8.66 8.15
CA ALA A 64 -4.18 7.77 9.29
C ALA A 64 -5.43 8.14 10.10
N ASP A 65 -5.63 9.43 10.37
CA ASP A 65 -6.78 9.94 11.09
C ASP A 65 -8.09 9.68 10.30
N PHE A 66 -8.12 9.99 9.01
CA PHE A 66 -9.27 9.76 8.15
C PHE A 66 -9.63 8.28 8.03
N LEU A 67 -8.66 7.42 7.70
CA LEU A 67 -8.91 5.99 7.50
C LEU A 67 -9.35 5.30 8.79
N SER A 68 -8.88 5.77 9.95
CA SER A 68 -9.31 5.24 11.26
C SER A 68 -10.79 5.46 11.56
N ARG A 69 -11.45 6.41 10.88
CA ARG A 69 -12.91 6.61 10.98
C ARG A 69 -13.73 5.55 10.26
N GLY A 70 -13.08 4.75 9.40
CA GLY A 70 -13.73 3.62 8.72
C GLY A 70 -14.48 3.97 7.44
N TYR A 71 -14.40 5.21 6.96
CA TYR A 71 -15.06 5.64 5.72
C TYR A 71 -14.68 4.78 4.50
N TYR A 72 -13.46 4.20 4.52
CA TYR A 72 -12.93 3.36 3.44
C TYR A 72 -12.87 1.87 3.77
N ASN A 73 -13.47 1.42 4.87
CA ASN A 73 -13.46 -0.02 5.24
C ASN A 73 -14.05 -0.93 4.15
N ARG A 74 -15.03 -0.44 3.38
CA ARG A 74 -15.61 -1.21 2.27
C ARG A 74 -14.58 -1.54 1.18
N LEU A 75 -13.56 -0.69 1.00
CA LEU A 75 -12.46 -0.96 0.07
C LEU A 75 -11.64 -2.15 0.55
N ASP A 76 -11.31 -2.18 1.84
CA ASP A 76 -10.48 -3.23 2.43
C ASP A 76 -11.20 -4.58 2.42
N THR A 77 -12.49 -4.58 2.78
CA THR A 77 -13.33 -5.78 2.72
C THR A 77 -13.42 -6.33 1.29
N ARG A 78 -13.65 -5.45 0.30
CA ARG A 78 -13.70 -5.89 -1.10
C ARG A 78 -12.37 -6.40 -1.61
N THR A 79 -11.24 -5.77 -1.23
CA THR A 79 -9.90 -6.25 -1.54
C THR A 79 -9.68 -7.66 -0.97
N ALA A 80 -10.05 -7.87 0.30
CA ALA A 80 -9.92 -9.18 0.94
C ALA A 80 -10.83 -10.24 0.30
N GLU A 81 -12.05 -9.88 -0.12
CA GLU A 81 -12.94 -10.79 -0.86
C GLU A 81 -12.29 -11.29 -2.14
N ILE A 82 -11.80 -10.36 -2.99
CA ILE A 82 -11.14 -10.72 -4.25
C ILE A 82 -9.94 -11.65 -4.00
N ILE A 83 -9.13 -11.37 -2.98
CA ILE A 83 -7.95 -12.19 -2.66
C ILE A 83 -8.37 -13.53 -2.05
N SER A 84 -9.44 -13.58 -1.24
CA SER A 84 -9.88 -14.83 -0.60
C SER A 84 -10.40 -15.87 -1.57
N ASP A 85 -10.82 -15.47 -2.77
CA ASP A 85 -11.26 -16.38 -3.85
C ASP A 85 -10.10 -17.19 -4.45
N MET A 86 -8.85 -16.84 -4.13
CA MET A 86 -7.68 -17.63 -4.53
C MET A 86 -7.65 -18.97 -3.80
N PRO A 87 -7.23 -20.06 -4.50
CA PRO A 87 -7.30 -21.42 -3.95
C PRO A 87 -6.30 -21.69 -2.80
N GLN A 88 -5.24 -20.87 -2.67
CA GLN A 88 -4.19 -21.08 -1.68
C GLN A 88 -4.66 -20.71 -0.27
N ASP A 89 -4.39 -21.57 0.71
CA ASP A 89 -4.61 -21.30 2.14
C ASP A 89 -3.47 -20.50 2.78
N GLU A 90 -2.26 -20.62 2.25
CA GLU A 90 -1.09 -19.86 2.67
C GLU A 90 -0.60 -18.98 1.54
N MET A 91 -0.55 -17.66 1.78
CA MET A 91 -0.26 -16.66 0.76
C MET A 91 0.74 -15.61 1.22
N THR A 92 1.54 -15.13 0.28
CA THR A 92 2.39 -13.95 0.43
C THR A 92 1.77 -12.80 -0.37
N LEU A 93 1.46 -11.70 0.32
CA LEU A 93 0.96 -10.45 -0.25
C LEU A 93 2.05 -9.38 -0.19
N VAL A 94 2.34 -8.75 -1.33
CA VAL A 94 3.28 -7.63 -1.45
C VAL A 94 2.49 -6.39 -1.84
N ASP A 95 2.38 -5.42 -0.92
CA ASP A 95 1.70 -4.15 -1.16
C ASP A 95 2.72 -3.09 -1.59
N MET A 96 2.57 -2.61 -2.83
CA MET A 96 3.47 -1.68 -3.51
C MET A 96 2.94 -0.25 -3.39
N GLY A 97 3.40 0.49 -2.39
CA GLY A 97 2.90 1.82 -2.04
C GLY A 97 1.92 1.78 -0.88
N ALA A 98 2.25 1.00 0.16
CA ALA A 98 1.37 0.73 1.30
C ALA A 98 1.03 1.97 2.15
N GLY A 99 1.71 3.11 1.93
CA GLY A 99 1.52 4.31 2.72
C GLY A 99 1.73 4.04 4.21
N GLU A 100 0.80 4.50 5.04
CA GLU A 100 0.84 4.33 6.49
C GLU A 100 0.27 2.98 6.97
N GLY A 101 -0.01 2.08 6.02
CA GLY A 101 -0.30 0.68 6.25
C GLY A 101 -1.72 0.32 6.64
N TRP A 102 -2.69 1.25 6.61
CA TRP A 102 -4.07 0.94 7.01
C TRP A 102 -4.72 -0.11 6.13
N HIS A 103 -4.70 0.10 4.82
CA HIS A 103 -5.32 -0.82 3.86
C HIS A 103 -4.70 -2.21 3.92
N THR A 104 -3.37 -2.31 3.94
CA THR A 104 -2.66 -3.59 4.08
C THR A 104 -3.03 -4.30 5.37
N LEU A 105 -3.10 -3.56 6.49
CA LEU A 105 -3.45 -4.10 7.81
C LEU A 105 -4.89 -4.64 7.81
N LYS A 106 -5.86 -3.86 7.32
CA LYS A 106 -7.26 -4.27 7.27
C LYS A 106 -7.46 -5.46 6.35
N THR A 107 -6.91 -5.42 5.15
CA THR A 107 -6.96 -6.54 4.20
C THR A 107 -6.34 -7.81 4.80
N THR A 108 -5.16 -7.72 5.43
CA THR A 108 -4.50 -8.86 6.07
C THR A 108 -5.35 -9.43 7.22
N SER A 109 -5.89 -8.56 8.08
CA SER A 109 -6.76 -8.98 9.19
C SER A 109 -8.00 -9.71 8.71
N GLU A 110 -8.63 -9.19 7.66
CA GLU A 110 -9.83 -9.78 7.04
C GLU A 110 -9.52 -11.13 6.42
N LEU A 111 -8.40 -11.27 5.71
CA LEU A 111 -7.95 -12.56 5.12
C LEU A 111 -7.68 -13.60 6.21
N ILE A 112 -7.05 -13.23 7.31
CA ILE A 112 -6.82 -14.12 8.45
C ILE A 112 -8.16 -14.55 9.09
N SER A 113 -9.12 -13.63 9.21
CA SER A 113 -10.47 -13.96 9.72
C SER A 113 -11.20 -14.97 8.83
N ARG A 114 -10.87 -14.98 7.54
CA ARG A 114 -11.34 -15.96 6.53
C ARG A 114 -10.48 -17.23 6.47
N SER A 115 -9.69 -17.48 7.52
CA SER A 115 -8.84 -18.68 7.67
C SER A 115 -7.64 -18.77 6.72
N LYS A 116 -7.25 -17.68 6.06
CA LYS A 116 -6.02 -17.65 5.25
C LYS A 116 -4.80 -17.43 6.16
N LYS A 117 -3.69 -18.10 5.85
CA LYS A 117 -2.39 -17.87 6.50
C LYS A 117 -1.61 -16.87 5.68
N MET A 118 -1.33 -15.71 6.25
CA MET A 118 -0.77 -14.59 5.51
C MET A 118 0.64 -14.23 5.95
N LEU A 119 1.51 -13.98 4.97
CA LEU A 119 2.65 -13.09 5.09
C LEU A 119 2.39 -11.88 4.20
N SER A 120 2.11 -10.74 4.80
CA SER A 120 1.90 -9.48 4.09
C SER A 120 3.08 -8.56 4.31
N VAL A 121 3.58 -7.94 3.25
CA VAL A 121 4.69 -6.98 3.33
C VAL A 121 4.28 -5.72 2.59
N GLY A 122 4.17 -4.61 3.35
CA GLY A 122 3.90 -3.29 2.79
C GLY A 122 5.20 -2.53 2.53
N PHE A 123 5.40 -2.08 1.31
CA PHE A 123 6.54 -1.26 0.91
C PHE A 123 6.10 0.16 0.61
N ASP A 124 6.85 1.14 1.13
CA ASP A 124 6.64 2.55 0.83
C ASP A 124 7.97 3.32 0.87
N ALA A 125 8.09 4.40 0.12
CA ALA A 125 9.29 5.24 0.15
C ALA A 125 9.38 6.09 1.43
N SER A 126 8.27 6.32 2.12
CA SER A 126 8.19 7.09 3.36
C SER A 126 8.57 6.24 4.58
N LYS A 127 9.70 6.56 5.21
CA LYS A 127 10.10 5.94 6.49
C LYS A 127 9.06 6.16 7.59
N TYR A 128 8.46 7.35 7.60
CA TYR A 128 7.45 7.71 8.60
C TYR A 128 6.17 6.90 8.41
N ALA A 129 5.74 6.71 7.16
CA ALA A 129 4.60 5.87 6.83
C ALA A 129 4.83 4.42 7.27
N SER A 130 5.99 3.84 6.92
CA SER A 130 6.35 2.47 7.33
C SER A 130 6.45 2.32 8.86
N GLU A 131 6.95 3.34 9.57
CA GLU A 131 6.94 3.36 11.04
C GLU A 131 5.52 3.33 11.61
N CYS A 132 4.61 4.11 11.05
CA CYS A 132 3.19 4.09 11.43
C CYS A 132 2.57 2.72 11.20
N GLY A 133 2.80 2.11 10.03
CA GLY A 133 2.34 0.77 9.69
C GLY A 133 2.84 -0.29 10.67
N MET A 134 4.14 -0.29 11.00
CA MET A 134 4.71 -1.22 11.98
C MET A 134 4.09 -1.07 13.38
N LYS A 135 3.87 0.16 13.84
CA LYS A 135 3.21 0.39 15.14
C LYS A 135 1.79 -0.17 15.13
N LYS A 136 1.01 0.07 14.08
CA LYS A 136 -0.35 -0.45 13.92
C LYS A 136 -0.38 -1.97 13.85
N SER A 137 0.50 -2.60 13.06
CA SER A 137 0.54 -4.06 12.92
C SER A 137 0.88 -4.75 14.24
N ARG A 138 1.75 -4.17 15.06
CA ARG A 138 2.06 -4.67 16.41
C ARG A 138 0.89 -4.53 17.37
N VAL A 139 0.20 -3.39 17.37
CA VAL A 139 -1.02 -3.18 18.18
C VAL A 139 -2.12 -4.18 17.81
N ALA A 140 -2.23 -4.50 16.53
CA ALA A 140 -3.18 -5.50 16.01
C ALA A 140 -2.75 -6.96 16.27
N GLY A 141 -1.56 -7.20 16.83
CA GLY A 141 -1.04 -8.55 17.05
C GLY A 141 -0.58 -9.28 15.78
N LEU A 142 -0.41 -8.56 14.67
CA LEU A 142 0.02 -9.11 13.38
C LEU A 142 1.53 -9.05 13.17
N SER A 143 2.26 -8.37 14.06
CA SER A 143 3.72 -8.28 14.01
C SER A 143 4.32 -8.28 15.41
N GLU A 144 5.63 -8.50 15.49
CA GLU A 144 6.42 -8.60 16.71
C GLU A 144 7.42 -7.45 16.82
N LYS A 145 8.12 -7.35 17.96
CA LYS A 145 9.17 -6.35 18.16
C LYS A 145 10.34 -6.54 17.18
N ASN A 146 10.69 -7.81 16.92
CA ASN A 146 11.64 -8.20 15.89
C ASN A 146 10.98 -9.20 14.95
N PRO A 147 10.34 -8.76 13.87
CA PRO A 147 9.67 -9.67 12.93
C PRO A 147 10.65 -10.46 12.05
N TYR A 148 11.93 -10.14 12.10
CA TYR A 148 13.00 -10.78 11.30
C TYR A 148 13.71 -11.93 12.04
N ASP A 149 13.26 -12.30 13.21
CA ASP A 149 13.74 -13.50 13.88
C ASP A 149 13.22 -14.74 13.15
N MET A 150 14.07 -15.78 13.03
CA MET A 150 13.69 -17.03 12.35
C MET A 150 12.51 -17.75 13.03
N THR A 151 12.25 -17.46 14.28
CA THR A 151 11.11 -17.99 15.05
C THR A 151 9.89 -17.10 14.99
N SER A 152 10.00 -15.90 14.39
CA SER A 152 8.89 -14.95 14.28
C SER A 152 7.74 -15.51 13.45
N ARG A 153 6.52 -15.23 13.91
CA ARG A 153 5.25 -15.55 13.23
C ARG A 153 4.54 -14.30 12.75
N ALA A 154 5.29 -13.23 12.49
CA ALA A 154 4.72 -12.00 11.98
C ALA A 154 3.97 -12.26 10.66
N SER A 155 2.71 -11.84 10.62
CA SER A 155 1.85 -11.92 9.44
C SER A 155 1.85 -10.62 8.62
N LEU A 156 2.39 -9.52 9.18
CA LEU A 156 2.40 -8.21 8.54
C LEU A 156 3.63 -7.41 8.95
N VAL A 157 4.41 -6.97 7.96
CA VAL A 157 5.61 -6.15 8.13
C VAL A 157 5.59 -4.97 7.16
N PHE A 158 6.08 -3.80 7.60
CA PHE A 158 6.23 -2.62 6.73
C PHE A 158 7.69 -2.22 6.63
N ILE A 159 8.16 -1.98 5.39
CA ILE A 159 9.57 -1.78 5.07
C ILE A 159 9.73 -0.57 4.15
N PRO A 160 10.50 0.46 4.55
CA PRO A 160 10.87 1.53 3.64
C PRO A 160 11.70 1.01 2.48
N ALA A 161 11.16 1.10 1.25
CA ALA A 161 11.83 0.67 0.04
C ALA A 161 11.32 1.40 -1.21
N ASN A 162 12.08 1.29 -2.31
CA ASN A 162 11.63 1.73 -3.62
C ASN A 162 10.78 0.62 -4.26
N ILE A 163 9.52 0.90 -4.57
CA ILE A 163 8.60 -0.08 -5.17
C ILE A 163 9.00 -0.50 -6.59
N PHE A 164 9.81 0.31 -7.28
CA PHE A 164 10.35 -0.03 -8.61
C PHE A 164 11.63 -0.87 -8.55
N SER A 165 12.11 -1.23 -7.34
CA SER A 165 13.25 -2.10 -7.11
C SER A 165 13.14 -2.62 -5.67
N LEU A 166 12.26 -3.59 -5.47
CA LEU A 166 11.95 -4.14 -4.16
C LEU A 166 13.09 -5.03 -3.64
N PRO A 167 13.46 -4.90 -2.37
CA PRO A 167 14.49 -5.71 -1.75
C PRO A 167 13.96 -7.11 -1.35
N ILE A 168 13.39 -7.82 -2.32
CA ILE A 168 12.87 -9.18 -2.16
C ILE A 168 13.29 -10.06 -3.33
N VAL A 169 13.29 -11.37 -3.11
CA VAL A 169 13.63 -12.35 -4.12
C VAL A 169 12.57 -12.41 -5.24
N ASN A 170 12.93 -13.04 -6.37
CA ASN A 170 11.97 -13.32 -7.44
C ASN A 170 10.94 -14.36 -6.98
N ASP A 171 9.81 -14.39 -7.65
CA ASP A 171 8.80 -15.47 -7.55
C ASP A 171 8.36 -15.81 -6.11
N CYS A 172 8.21 -14.79 -5.27
CA CYS A 172 7.88 -14.96 -3.85
C CYS A 172 6.45 -14.55 -3.47
N ALA A 173 5.77 -13.74 -4.28
CA ALA A 173 4.45 -13.21 -3.99
C ALA A 173 3.35 -13.98 -4.72
N ASP A 174 2.26 -14.29 -4.02
CA ASP A 174 1.02 -14.79 -4.62
C ASP A 174 0.17 -13.62 -5.14
N VAL A 175 0.21 -12.51 -4.40
CA VAL A 175 -0.51 -11.28 -4.73
C VAL A 175 0.42 -10.09 -4.65
N CYS A 176 0.47 -9.29 -5.71
CA CYS A 176 0.94 -7.91 -5.68
C CYS A 176 -0.27 -6.99 -5.61
N LEU A 177 -0.26 -6.05 -4.68
CA LEU A 177 -1.31 -5.06 -4.49
C LEU A 177 -0.76 -3.66 -4.79
N SER A 178 -1.51 -2.84 -5.52
CA SER A 178 -1.24 -1.41 -5.70
C SER A 178 -2.55 -0.64 -5.50
N MET A 179 -2.66 0.11 -4.40
CA MET A 179 -3.85 0.88 -4.05
C MET A 179 -3.55 2.38 -4.15
N PHE A 180 -4.15 3.05 -5.14
CA PHE A 180 -3.95 4.49 -5.39
C PHE A 180 -2.46 4.88 -5.53
N ALA A 181 -1.62 3.94 -5.96
CA ALA A 181 -0.17 4.09 -6.10
C ALA A 181 0.27 3.83 -7.55
N PRO A 182 1.48 4.27 -7.94
CA PRO A 182 2.05 3.90 -9.24
C PRO A 182 2.21 2.38 -9.38
N ILE A 183 2.02 1.86 -10.58
CA ILE A 183 2.14 0.42 -10.85
C ILE A 183 3.54 0.11 -11.36
N PRO A 184 4.40 -0.58 -10.59
CA PRO A 184 5.73 -0.99 -11.01
C PRO A 184 5.65 -2.34 -11.78
N TRP A 185 5.20 -2.30 -13.03
CA TRP A 185 4.88 -3.48 -13.84
C TRP A 185 5.98 -4.54 -13.88
N ASP A 186 7.22 -4.14 -14.21
CA ASP A 186 8.35 -5.08 -14.32
C ASP A 186 8.70 -5.70 -12.98
N GLU A 187 8.59 -4.90 -11.91
CA GLU A 187 8.88 -5.36 -10.57
C GLU A 187 7.77 -6.27 -10.03
N ALA A 188 6.51 -5.95 -10.33
CA ALA A 188 5.38 -6.84 -10.03
C ALA A 188 5.54 -8.19 -10.75
N TYR A 189 5.93 -8.17 -12.03
CA TYR A 189 6.24 -9.40 -12.77
C TYR A 189 7.38 -10.17 -12.12
N ARG A 190 8.46 -9.52 -11.73
CA ARG A 190 9.62 -10.16 -11.12
C ARG A 190 9.28 -10.90 -9.83
N VAL A 191 8.48 -10.28 -8.98
CA VAL A 191 8.20 -10.79 -7.62
C VAL A 191 7.02 -11.75 -7.55
N LEU A 192 6.07 -11.68 -8.50
CA LEU A 192 4.96 -12.63 -8.57
C LEU A 192 5.46 -14.03 -8.89
N LYS A 193 4.99 -15.03 -8.15
CA LYS A 193 5.18 -16.43 -8.47
C LYS A 193 4.67 -16.72 -9.87
N LYS A 194 5.40 -17.51 -10.66
CA LYS A 194 5.00 -17.90 -12.02
C LYS A 194 3.93 -19.00 -11.96
N SER A 195 2.80 -18.63 -11.38
CA SER A 195 1.62 -19.48 -11.21
C SER A 195 0.42 -18.80 -11.88
N HIS A 196 -0.46 -19.61 -12.45
CA HIS A 196 -1.72 -19.15 -13.05
C HIS A 196 -2.62 -18.44 -12.03
N ASP A 197 -2.51 -18.79 -10.74
CA ASP A 197 -3.33 -18.19 -9.68
C ASP A 197 -2.80 -16.85 -9.21
N SER A 198 -1.50 -16.58 -9.38
CA SER A 198 -0.89 -15.31 -8.94
C SER A 198 -1.51 -14.11 -9.65
N MET A 199 -1.62 -12.99 -8.96
CA MET A 199 -2.22 -11.78 -9.54
C MET A 199 -1.57 -10.49 -9.07
N LEU A 200 -1.63 -9.48 -9.94
CA LEU A 200 -1.48 -8.08 -9.59
C LEU A 200 -2.89 -7.48 -9.49
N LEU A 201 -3.26 -7.04 -8.28
CA LEU A 201 -4.53 -6.37 -8.01
C LEU A 201 -4.28 -4.87 -7.90
N VAL A 202 -4.94 -4.11 -8.74
CA VAL A 202 -4.80 -2.64 -8.78
C VAL A 202 -6.13 -2.00 -8.39
N LEU A 203 -6.07 -1.11 -7.40
CA LEU A 203 -7.17 -0.24 -7.02
C LEU A 203 -6.91 1.17 -7.54
N SER A 204 -7.77 1.66 -8.41
CA SER A 204 -7.70 3.01 -8.98
C SER A 204 -9.00 3.78 -8.75
N SER A 205 -8.92 5.11 -8.83
CA SER A 205 -10.09 5.98 -8.74
C SER A 205 -10.97 5.83 -9.97
N GLY A 206 -12.29 5.68 -9.76
CA GLY A 206 -13.29 5.82 -10.81
C GLY A 206 -13.54 7.29 -11.16
N LYS A 207 -14.32 7.51 -12.22
CA LYS A 207 -14.56 8.87 -12.78
C LYS A 207 -15.21 9.84 -11.79
N ASN A 208 -16.08 9.33 -10.91
CA ASN A 208 -16.81 10.15 -9.95
C ASN A 208 -16.17 10.16 -8.56
N HIS A 209 -14.97 9.55 -8.40
CA HIS A 209 -14.31 9.52 -7.10
C HIS A 209 -14.10 10.91 -6.53
N LEU A 210 -14.67 11.16 -5.33
CA LEU A 210 -14.64 12.43 -4.60
C LEU A 210 -15.17 13.61 -5.44
N ILE A 211 -16.19 13.40 -6.28
CA ILE A 211 -16.70 14.42 -7.20
C ILE A 211 -17.21 15.67 -6.43
N GLU A 212 -17.82 15.48 -5.26
CA GLU A 212 -18.36 16.58 -4.44
C GLU A 212 -17.22 17.42 -3.87
N LEU A 213 -16.17 16.78 -3.33
CA LEU A 213 -14.97 17.48 -2.86
C LEU A 213 -14.30 18.22 -4.01
N ARG A 214 -14.14 17.57 -5.17
CA ARG A 214 -13.53 18.18 -6.37
C ARG A 214 -14.34 19.40 -6.87
N SER A 215 -15.66 19.34 -6.78
CA SER A 215 -16.55 20.45 -7.17
C SER A 215 -16.48 21.62 -6.22
N LEU A 216 -16.14 21.42 -4.95
CA LEU A 216 -15.91 22.50 -3.99
C LEU A 216 -14.57 23.21 -4.22
N ILE A 217 -13.52 22.48 -4.59
CA ILE A 217 -12.16 23.03 -4.70
C ILE A 217 -11.81 23.57 -6.08
N TYR A 218 -12.49 23.11 -7.14
CA TYR A 218 -12.25 23.53 -8.53
C TYR A 218 -13.48 24.18 -9.15
N ASP A 219 -13.27 25.18 -9.99
CA ASP A 219 -14.36 25.85 -10.72
C ASP A 219 -14.90 24.98 -11.88
N SER A 220 -14.09 24.05 -12.37
CA SER A 220 -14.50 23.01 -13.33
C SER A 220 -13.84 21.70 -13.00
N VAL A 221 -14.62 20.62 -12.99
CA VAL A 221 -14.11 19.27 -12.70
C VAL A 221 -13.94 18.50 -14.00
N ASN A 222 -12.70 18.11 -14.29
CA ASN A 222 -12.46 17.20 -15.40
C ASN A 222 -12.81 15.76 -14.96
N ILE A 223 -13.78 15.16 -15.64
CA ILE A 223 -14.21 13.79 -15.41
C ILE A 223 -13.54 12.94 -16.48
N SER A 224 -12.43 12.30 -16.14
CA SER A 224 -11.78 11.31 -17.00
C SER A 224 -11.86 9.94 -16.34
N ASP A 225 -12.19 8.94 -17.13
CA ASP A 225 -12.12 7.54 -16.72
C ASP A 225 -10.86 6.95 -17.34
N SER A 226 -9.87 6.64 -16.51
CA SER A 226 -8.66 5.98 -16.96
C SER A 226 -8.44 4.74 -16.11
N LEU A 227 -8.88 3.60 -16.62
CA LEU A 227 -8.52 2.31 -16.03
C LEU A 227 -7.00 2.09 -16.20
N PRO A 228 -6.38 1.38 -15.26
CA PRO A 228 -4.99 0.98 -15.44
C PRO A 228 -4.88 0.02 -16.63
N GLU A 229 -3.96 0.34 -17.53
CA GLU A 229 -3.68 -0.47 -18.71
C GLU A 229 -2.25 -1.01 -18.66
N VAL A 230 -2.07 -2.21 -19.20
CA VAL A 230 -0.73 -2.76 -19.38
C VAL A 230 0.01 -1.89 -20.41
N PRO A 231 1.20 -1.37 -20.10
CA PRO A 231 1.93 -0.52 -21.03
C PRO A 231 2.23 -1.23 -22.35
N ASP A 232 2.24 -0.46 -23.44
CA ASP A 232 2.64 -0.98 -24.74
C ASP A 232 4.03 -1.63 -24.68
N GLY A 233 4.13 -2.84 -25.28
CA GLY A 233 5.34 -3.63 -25.26
C GLY A 233 5.59 -4.45 -23.98
N ASN A 234 4.72 -4.36 -22.97
CA ASN A 234 4.76 -5.26 -21.83
C ASN A 234 3.91 -6.50 -22.12
N ASP A 235 4.56 -7.60 -22.45
CA ASP A 235 3.94 -8.89 -22.76
C ASP A 235 3.76 -9.79 -21.51
N SER A 236 4.07 -9.31 -20.33
CA SER A 236 4.08 -10.11 -19.10
C SER A 236 2.71 -10.29 -18.48
N PHE A 237 1.79 -9.33 -18.72
CA PHE A 237 0.47 -9.31 -18.09
C PHE A 237 -0.68 -9.28 -19.10
N VAL A 238 -1.83 -9.78 -18.64
CA VAL A 238 -3.13 -9.63 -19.31
C VAL A 238 -4.16 -9.19 -18.29
N SER A 239 -5.05 -8.28 -18.67
CA SER A 239 -6.20 -7.91 -17.82
C SER A 239 -7.16 -9.10 -17.76
N ALA A 240 -7.48 -9.53 -16.53
CA ALA A 240 -8.46 -10.58 -16.26
C ALA A 240 -9.84 -10.03 -15.91
N GLY A 241 -9.99 -8.71 -15.89
CA GLY A 241 -11.25 -8.02 -15.67
C GLY A 241 -11.15 -6.90 -14.65
N THR A 242 -12.18 -6.06 -14.65
CA THR A 242 -12.33 -4.94 -13.71
C THR A 242 -13.70 -5.03 -13.04
N THR A 243 -13.74 -4.78 -11.74
CA THR A 243 -15.00 -4.64 -10.97
C THR A 243 -15.02 -3.27 -10.29
N GLU A 244 -16.20 -2.68 -10.24
CA GLU A 244 -16.40 -1.36 -9.64
C GLU A 244 -16.97 -1.49 -8.23
N LEU A 245 -16.61 -0.55 -7.36
CA LEU A 245 -17.26 -0.32 -6.08
C LEU A 245 -17.55 1.17 -5.94
N CYS A 246 -18.84 1.50 -5.85
CA CYS A 246 -19.30 2.87 -5.68
C CYS A 246 -20.24 2.96 -4.48
N TYR A 247 -20.02 3.96 -3.61
CA TYR A 247 -20.88 4.27 -2.49
C TYR A 247 -20.67 5.71 -2.03
N THR A 248 -21.61 6.21 -1.21
CA THR A 248 -21.47 7.52 -0.55
C THR A 248 -20.93 7.32 0.87
N ALA A 249 -19.92 8.08 1.23
CA ALA A 249 -19.43 8.22 2.60
C ALA A 249 -19.85 9.58 3.15
N HIS A 250 -20.51 9.58 4.32
CA HIS A 250 -20.93 10.81 5.00
C HIS A 250 -19.85 11.24 5.99
N LEU A 251 -19.20 12.38 5.72
CA LEU A 251 -18.20 12.98 6.61
C LEU A 251 -18.90 13.89 7.61
N GLU A 252 -18.85 13.53 8.89
CA GLU A 252 -19.66 14.10 9.97
C GLU A 252 -19.15 15.44 10.50
N ASN A 253 -17.94 15.85 10.13
CA ASN A 253 -17.31 17.07 10.66
C ASN A 253 -16.22 17.63 9.75
N SER A 254 -15.90 18.91 9.97
CA SER A 254 -14.89 19.64 9.19
C SER A 254 -13.47 19.07 9.30
N GLU A 255 -13.12 18.36 10.39
CA GLU A 255 -11.80 17.76 10.54
C GLU A 255 -11.65 16.55 9.62
N ASP A 256 -12.67 15.71 9.51
CA ASP A 256 -12.66 14.57 8.59
C ASP A 256 -12.61 15.04 7.12
N ILE A 257 -13.30 16.12 6.78
CA ILE A 257 -13.21 16.77 5.45
C ILE A 257 -11.79 17.26 5.17
N LYS A 258 -11.18 17.93 6.15
CA LYS A 258 -9.80 18.42 6.05
C LYS A 258 -8.80 17.27 5.92
N ASN A 259 -8.97 16.20 6.67
CA ASN A 259 -8.10 15.03 6.63
C ASN A 259 -8.21 14.31 5.27
N LEU A 260 -9.44 14.11 4.76
CA LEU A 260 -9.66 13.58 3.42
C LEU A 260 -8.95 14.44 2.36
N PHE A 261 -9.14 15.75 2.39
CA PHE A 261 -8.52 16.66 1.43
C PHE A 261 -6.98 16.61 1.51
N THR A 262 -6.42 16.68 2.73
CA THR A 262 -4.97 16.72 2.96
C THR A 262 -4.28 15.45 2.48
N MET A 263 -4.94 14.28 2.56
CA MET A 263 -4.36 13.02 2.09
C MET A 263 -4.39 12.84 0.57
N THR A 264 -5.06 13.73 -0.17
CA THR A 264 -5.15 13.63 -1.63
C THR A 264 -4.14 14.51 -2.35
N PRO A 265 -3.77 14.19 -3.62
CA PRO A 265 -2.93 15.06 -4.45
C PRO A 265 -3.53 16.43 -4.71
N PHE A 266 -4.84 16.62 -4.48
CA PHE A 266 -5.54 17.89 -4.68
C PHE A 266 -5.04 18.97 -3.72
N TYR A 267 -4.60 18.60 -2.52
CA TYR A 267 -4.10 19.53 -1.50
C TYR A 267 -3.06 20.53 -2.01
N TYR A 268 -2.13 20.06 -2.85
CA TYR A 268 -1.06 20.88 -3.40
C TYR A 268 -1.47 21.73 -4.62
N LYS A 269 -2.60 21.40 -5.25
CA LYS A 269 -3.03 22.03 -6.50
C LYS A 269 -4.21 22.98 -6.32
N THR A 270 -4.79 23.05 -5.12
CA THR A 270 -5.99 23.84 -4.83
C THR A 270 -5.63 25.27 -4.46
N THR A 271 -6.36 26.22 -5.03
CA THR A 271 -6.26 27.65 -4.70
C THR A 271 -6.74 27.94 -3.27
N GLU A 272 -6.33 29.09 -2.71
CA GLU A 272 -6.80 29.50 -1.38
C GLU A 272 -8.31 29.71 -1.33
N GLU A 273 -8.94 30.11 -2.43
CA GLU A 273 -10.40 30.21 -2.54
C GLU A 273 -11.08 28.85 -2.51
N GLY A 274 -10.55 27.88 -3.24
CA GLY A 274 -11.02 26.50 -3.18
C GLY A 274 -10.91 25.91 -1.78
N LYS A 275 -9.78 26.14 -1.09
CA LYS A 275 -9.60 25.73 0.32
C LYS A 275 -10.62 26.40 1.24
N LYS A 276 -10.91 27.70 1.06
CA LYS A 276 -11.92 28.41 1.86
C LYS A 276 -13.31 27.82 1.65
N ARG A 277 -13.71 27.51 0.40
CA ARG A 277 -15.00 26.86 0.11
C ARG A 277 -15.10 25.49 0.81
N LEU A 278 -14.04 24.70 0.75
CA LEU A 278 -14.00 23.39 1.39
C LEU A 278 -14.06 23.49 2.93
N TYR A 279 -13.26 24.37 3.52
CA TYR A 279 -13.16 24.51 4.98
C TYR A 279 -14.37 25.22 5.61
N SER A 280 -15.28 25.77 4.81
CA SER A 280 -16.57 26.28 5.29
C SER A 280 -17.63 25.16 5.48
N GLN A 281 -17.33 23.94 5.04
CA GLN A 281 -18.23 22.81 5.20
C GLN A 281 -18.08 22.19 6.61
N ASN A 282 -19.20 21.91 7.26
CA ASN A 282 -19.24 21.22 8.54
C ASN A 282 -19.47 19.71 8.39
N GLU A 283 -20.11 19.30 7.32
CA GLU A 283 -20.36 17.93 6.90
C GLU A 283 -20.29 17.85 5.39
N LEU A 284 -20.01 16.67 4.84
CA LEU A 284 -19.92 16.49 3.39
C LEU A 284 -20.20 15.03 3.02
N ASP A 285 -21.13 14.82 2.13
CA ASP A 285 -21.25 13.54 1.42
C ASP A 285 -20.21 13.47 0.31
N VAL A 286 -19.47 12.38 0.25
CA VAL A 286 -18.49 12.14 -0.80
C VAL A 286 -18.72 10.82 -1.49
N THR A 287 -18.68 10.84 -2.80
CA THR A 287 -18.74 9.61 -3.61
C THR A 287 -17.38 8.93 -3.58
N VAL A 288 -17.35 7.71 -3.03
CA VAL A 288 -16.21 6.79 -3.13
C VAL A 288 -16.48 5.88 -4.32
N ASP A 289 -15.80 6.15 -5.44
CA ASP A 289 -15.94 5.44 -6.71
C ASP A 289 -14.58 4.90 -7.12
N VAL A 290 -14.43 3.56 -7.14
CA VAL A 290 -13.14 2.90 -7.36
C VAL A 290 -13.27 1.68 -8.25
N ASN A 291 -12.18 1.39 -8.97
CA ASN A 291 -12.06 0.25 -9.86
C ASN A 291 -11.01 -0.73 -9.31
N TYR A 292 -11.38 -2.01 -9.21
CA TYR A 292 -10.48 -3.12 -8.93
C TYR A 292 -10.15 -3.82 -10.24
N THR A 293 -8.95 -3.66 -10.74
CA THR A 293 -8.48 -4.34 -11.95
C THR A 293 -7.53 -5.47 -11.58
N ILE A 294 -7.82 -6.66 -12.07
CA ILE A 294 -6.98 -7.85 -11.87
C ILE A 294 -6.15 -8.07 -13.12
N PHE A 295 -4.84 -8.19 -12.93
CA PHE A 295 -3.91 -8.62 -13.97
C PHE A 295 -3.33 -9.97 -13.62
N LYS A 296 -3.30 -10.87 -14.61
CA LYS A 296 -2.69 -12.20 -14.55
C LYS A 296 -1.43 -12.25 -15.39
N LEU A 297 -0.54 -13.17 -15.03
CA LEU A 297 0.63 -13.47 -15.88
C LEU A 297 0.16 -14.20 -17.15
N LYS A 298 0.78 -13.86 -18.29
CA LYS A 298 0.57 -14.56 -19.57
C LYS A 298 1.30 -15.89 -19.62
#